data_0a98583eaa0e10e5e3306116737aac6e
#
_entry.id   0a98583eaa0e10e5e3306116737aac6e
#
_cell.length_a   1.000
_cell.length_b   1.000
_cell.length_c   1.000
_cell.angle_alpha   90.00
_cell.angle_beta   90.00
_cell.angle_gamma   90.00
#
_symmetry.space_group_name_H-M   'P 1'
#
loop_
_entity.id
_entity.type
_entity.pdbx_description
1 polymer ?
#
loop_
_entity_poly.entity_id
_entity_poly.type
_entity_poly.pdbx_seq_one_letter_code
_entity_poly.pdbx_strand_id
1 'polypeptide(L)'
;GVAGLWCIPFLKETYQVSHTQAAGLASLIFLGIAFGSPLLGLWSDRINKRLPVMLINAFVALVTITMIIYVNHLPLWLLGTLLFIFGFSTGAFMLGFALGRELNKITVAATIIALINTGDIIFSALTQPLIGKLLDTHWQGKLIAGVHYFSTTEYRHALSILPIYILLALILLFFIRESNSQQLDV
;
A
#
# COMPACT_ATOMS: atom_id res chain seq x y z
N GLY A 1 2.49 7.74 -0.77
CA GLY A 1 1.46 8.48 -0.08
C GLY A 1 1.37 8.19 1.41
N VAL A 2 0.49 7.29 1.85
CA VAL A 2 0.12 7.08 3.27
C VAL A 2 1.32 6.66 4.15
N ALA A 3 2.21 5.84 3.63
CA ALA A 3 3.38 5.36 4.37
C ALA A 3 4.31 6.49 4.87
N GLY A 4 4.44 7.58 4.12
CA GLY A 4 5.30 8.69 4.52
C GLY A 4 4.68 9.61 5.57
N LEU A 5 3.37 9.83 5.53
CA LEU A 5 2.71 10.83 6.36
C LEU A 5 2.16 10.25 7.67
N TRP A 6 1.49 9.10 7.62
CA TRP A 6 0.74 8.56 8.75
C TRP A 6 1.43 7.39 9.46
N CYS A 7 2.35 6.68 8.79
CA CYS A 7 3.06 5.55 9.36
C CYS A 7 3.92 5.97 10.57
N ILE A 8 4.72 7.04 10.43
CA ILE A 8 5.62 7.49 11.50
C ILE A 8 4.87 7.90 12.77
N PRO A 9 3.82 8.77 12.71
CA PRO A 9 3.03 9.11 13.89
C PRO A 9 2.36 7.90 14.53
N PHE A 10 1.78 7.00 13.72
CA PHE A 10 1.18 5.75 14.18
C PHE A 10 2.18 4.87 14.95
N LEU A 11 3.37 4.65 14.37
CA LEU A 11 4.41 3.82 15.00
C LEU A 11 4.91 4.43 16.31
N LYS A 12 5.12 5.74 16.34
CA LYS A 12 5.52 6.46 17.57
C LYS A 12 4.50 6.26 18.68
N GLU A 13 3.22 6.43 18.36
CA GLU A 13 2.17 6.35 19.36
C GLU A 13 1.93 4.92 19.82
N THR A 14 1.89 3.97 18.91
CA THR A 14 1.54 2.57 19.21
C THR A 14 2.67 1.82 19.90
N TYR A 15 3.93 2.07 19.50
CA TYR A 15 5.09 1.32 19.98
C TYR A 15 6.00 2.13 20.89
N GLN A 16 5.66 3.41 21.19
CA GLN A 16 6.42 4.31 22.05
C GLN A 16 7.91 4.41 21.64
N VAL A 17 8.18 4.35 20.34
CA VAL A 17 9.52 4.46 19.76
C VAL A 17 9.89 5.91 19.44
N SER A 18 11.19 6.20 19.37
CA SER A 18 11.68 7.52 18.95
C SER A 18 11.29 7.83 17.51
N HIS A 19 11.32 9.13 17.14
CA HIS A 19 11.04 9.56 15.76
C HIS A 19 11.99 8.90 14.76
N THR A 20 13.28 8.79 15.10
CA THR A 20 14.30 8.16 14.26
C THR A 20 14.04 6.66 14.06
N GLN A 21 13.64 5.94 15.11
CA GLN A 21 13.29 4.52 15.02
C GLN A 21 12.03 4.32 14.17
N ALA A 22 10.99 5.13 14.37
CA ALA A 22 9.77 5.07 13.57
C ALA A 22 10.04 5.36 12.08
N ALA A 23 10.89 6.36 11.79
CA ALA A 23 11.31 6.67 10.42
C ALA A 23 12.12 5.53 9.80
N GLY A 24 13.04 4.91 10.56
CA GLY A 24 13.80 3.74 10.13
C GLY A 24 12.89 2.55 9.82
N LEU A 25 11.89 2.26 10.66
CA LEU A 25 10.91 1.23 10.41
C LEU A 25 10.06 1.54 9.16
N ALA A 26 9.57 2.77 9.01
CA ALA A 26 8.80 3.19 7.85
C ALA A 26 9.60 3.10 6.54
N SER A 27 10.92 3.32 6.58
CA SER A 27 11.79 3.19 5.39
C SER A 27 11.86 1.77 4.86
N LEU A 28 11.62 0.73 5.69
CA LEU A 28 11.56 -0.66 5.25
C LEU A 28 10.46 -0.92 4.22
N ILE A 29 9.36 -0.14 4.25
CA ILE A 29 8.32 -0.20 3.22
C ILE A 29 8.90 0.17 1.86
N PHE A 30 9.67 1.26 1.78
CA PHE A 30 10.28 1.71 0.53
C PHE A 30 11.35 0.74 0.04
N LEU A 31 12.16 0.18 0.94
CA LEU A 31 13.10 -0.89 0.60
C LEU A 31 12.36 -2.13 0.08
N GLY A 32 11.25 -2.51 0.72
CA GLY A 32 10.39 -3.59 0.24
C GLY A 32 9.91 -3.34 -1.19
N ILE A 33 9.40 -2.14 -1.50
CA ILE A 33 8.97 -1.77 -2.86
C ILE A 33 10.14 -1.84 -3.84
N ALA A 34 11.32 -1.33 -3.46
CA ALA A 34 12.49 -1.29 -4.32
C ALA A 34 12.96 -2.69 -4.74
N PHE A 35 12.90 -3.67 -3.84
CA PHE A 35 13.21 -5.07 -4.16
C PHE A 35 12.01 -5.81 -4.76
N GLY A 36 10.81 -5.56 -4.26
CA GLY A 36 9.59 -6.24 -4.71
C GLY A 36 9.27 -5.97 -6.17
N SER A 37 9.33 -4.71 -6.60
CA SER A 37 8.96 -4.34 -7.98
C SER A 37 9.74 -5.11 -9.05
N PRO A 38 11.07 -5.16 -9.05
CA PRO A 38 11.82 -5.92 -10.05
C PRO A 38 11.66 -7.43 -9.89
N LEU A 39 11.65 -7.95 -8.65
CA LEU A 39 11.57 -9.39 -8.42
C LEU A 39 10.19 -9.96 -8.80
N LEU A 40 9.12 -9.24 -8.47
CA LEU A 40 7.77 -9.63 -8.85
C LEU A 40 7.55 -9.49 -10.37
N GLY A 41 8.17 -8.49 -11.00
CA GLY A 41 8.23 -8.36 -12.45
C GLY A 41 8.87 -9.61 -13.09
N LEU A 42 10.07 -9.97 -12.67
CA LEU A 42 10.79 -11.16 -13.15
C LEU A 42 10.00 -12.45 -12.90
N TRP A 43 9.35 -12.59 -11.74
CA TRP A 43 8.51 -13.75 -11.45
C TRP A 43 7.32 -13.82 -12.41
N SER A 44 6.62 -12.70 -12.60
CA SER A 44 5.50 -12.58 -13.52
C SER A 44 5.89 -12.89 -14.97
N ASP A 45 7.07 -12.42 -15.42
CA ASP A 45 7.61 -12.69 -16.75
C ASP A 45 7.92 -14.19 -16.94
N ARG A 46 8.52 -14.84 -15.92
CA ARG A 46 8.85 -16.27 -15.98
C ARG A 46 7.63 -17.18 -16.11
N ILE A 47 6.53 -16.84 -15.46
CA ILE A 47 5.30 -17.63 -15.52
C ILE A 47 4.35 -17.18 -16.65
N ASN A 48 4.71 -16.11 -17.37
CA ASN A 48 3.91 -15.46 -18.42
C ASN A 48 2.48 -15.10 -17.97
N LYS A 49 2.32 -14.69 -16.71
CA LYS A 49 1.02 -14.32 -16.12
C LYS A 49 1.19 -13.15 -15.15
N ARG A 50 0.33 -12.13 -15.29
CA ARG A 50 0.35 -10.94 -14.45
C ARG A 50 -0.58 -11.07 -13.24
N LEU A 51 -1.82 -11.49 -13.48
CA LEU A 51 -2.86 -11.51 -12.44
C LEU A 51 -2.54 -12.43 -11.25
N PRO A 52 -2.04 -13.67 -11.39
CA PRO A 52 -1.72 -14.49 -10.22
C PRO A 52 -0.70 -13.86 -9.30
N VAL A 53 0.33 -13.19 -9.84
CA VAL A 53 1.34 -12.49 -9.04
C VAL A 53 0.70 -11.29 -8.33
N MET A 54 -0.15 -10.52 -9.01
CA MET A 54 -0.87 -9.39 -8.39
C MET A 54 -1.83 -9.86 -7.30
N LEU A 55 -2.61 -10.92 -7.53
CA LEU A 55 -3.55 -11.47 -6.56
C LEU A 55 -2.86 -11.97 -5.28
N ILE A 56 -1.80 -12.78 -5.43
CA ILE A 56 -1.03 -13.30 -4.29
C ILE A 56 -0.46 -12.13 -3.47
N ASN A 57 0.14 -11.15 -4.13
CA ASN A 57 0.75 -10.02 -3.43
C ASN A 57 -0.28 -9.05 -2.84
N ALA A 58 -1.44 -8.86 -3.48
CA ALA A 58 -2.54 -8.11 -2.87
C ALA A 58 -3.05 -8.81 -1.60
N PHE A 59 -3.17 -10.13 -1.61
CA PHE A 59 -3.54 -10.89 -0.42
C PHE A 59 -2.49 -10.79 0.69
N VAL A 60 -1.21 -10.94 0.36
CA VAL A 60 -0.10 -10.78 1.34
C VAL A 60 -0.08 -9.36 1.90
N ALA A 61 -0.27 -8.34 1.06
CA ALA A 61 -0.35 -6.94 1.50
C ALA A 61 -1.55 -6.73 2.44
N LEU A 62 -2.72 -7.32 2.15
CA LEU A 62 -3.90 -7.25 3.01
C LEU A 62 -3.63 -7.86 4.38
N VAL A 63 -3.06 -9.06 4.43
CA VAL A 63 -2.75 -9.75 5.70
C VAL A 63 -1.73 -8.96 6.51
N THR A 64 -0.63 -8.53 5.88
CA THR A 64 0.44 -7.82 6.58
C THR A 64 0.00 -6.46 7.11
N ILE A 65 -0.75 -5.66 6.33
CA ILE A 65 -1.24 -4.37 6.81
C ILE A 65 -2.27 -4.53 7.94
N THR A 66 -3.13 -5.55 7.85
CA THR A 66 -4.08 -5.87 8.90
C THR A 66 -3.36 -6.27 10.20
N MET A 67 -2.31 -7.08 10.11
CA MET A 67 -1.49 -7.44 11.28
C MET A 67 -0.80 -6.20 11.88
N ILE A 68 -0.21 -5.32 11.05
CA ILE A 68 0.48 -4.11 11.50
C ILE A 68 -0.49 -3.18 12.26
N ILE A 69 -1.73 -3.05 11.79
CA ILE A 69 -2.72 -2.14 12.39
C ILE A 69 -3.35 -2.72 13.66
N TYR A 70 -3.71 -4.00 13.66
CA TYR A 70 -4.58 -4.57 14.69
C TYR A 70 -3.87 -5.42 15.74
N VAL A 71 -2.73 -6.04 15.43
CA VAL A 71 -2.02 -6.85 16.42
C VAL A 71 -1.29 -5.94 17.41
N ASN A 72 -1.56 -6.17 18.70
CA ASN A 72 -0.93 -5.42 19.79
C ASN A 72 0.47 -5.98 20.09
N HIS A 73 1.37 -5.08 20.50
CA HIS A 73 2.68 -5.47 21.08
C HIS A 73 3.54 -6.36 20.17
N LEU A 74 3.52 -6.14 18.84
CA LEU A 74 4.47 -6.80 17.96
C LEU A 74 5.91 -6.43 18.36
N PRO A 75 6.83 -7.40 18.50
CA PRO A 75 8.24 -7.07 18.68
C PRO A 75 8.76 -6.31 17.45
N LEU A 76 9.66 -5.34 17.68
CA LEU A 76 10.11 -4.40 16.63
C LEU A 76 10.72 -5.11 15.41
N TRP A 77 11.40 -6.24 15.63
CA TRP A 77 11.95 -7.03 14.52
C TRP A 77 10.84 -7.61 13.63
N LEU A 78 9.75 -8.13 14.23
CA LEU A 78 8.61 -8.67 13.48
C LEU A 78 7.85 -7.55 12.77
N LEU A 79 7.65 -6.42 13.45
CA LEU A 79 7.05 -5.22 12.86
C LEU A 79 7.83 -4.76 11.64
N GLY A 80 9.17 -4.66 11.75
CA GLY A 80 10.04 -4.31 10.62
C GLY A 80 9.93 -5.30 9.46
N THR A 81 9.89 -6.60 9.77
CA THR A 81 9.69 -7.65 8.75
C THR A 81 8.33 -7.51 8.05
N LEU A 82 7.25 -7.26 8.79
CA LEU A 82 5.92 -7.06 8.22
C LEU A 82 5.85 -5.81 7.34
N LEU A 83 6.49 -4.70 7.77
CA LEU A 83 6.58 -3.48 6.97
C LEU A 83 7.34 -3.70 5.67
N PHE A 84 8.44 -4.46 5.71
CA PHE A 84 9.19 -4.83 4.51
C PHE A 84 8.36 -5.72 3.58
N ILE A 85 7.71 -6.78 4.11
CA ILE A 85 6.85 -7.68 3.31
C ILE A 85 5.67 -6.91 2.71
N PHE A 86 5.05 -6.02 3.47
CA PHE A 86 4.01 -5.14 2.97
C PHE A 86 4.51 -4.30 1.79
N GLY A 87 5.67 -3.64 1.96
CA GLY A 87 6.31 -2.88 0.88
C GLY A 87 6.64 -3.74 -0.33
N PHE A 88 7.22 -4.92 -0.12
CA PHE A 88 7.55 -5.87 -1.18
C PHE A 88 6.30 -6.27 -1.99
N SER A 89 5.23 -6.62 -1.30
CA SER A 89 3.98 -7.03 -1.93
C SER A 89 3.29 -5.88 -2.68
N THR A 90 3.33 -4.66 -2.14
CA THR A 90 2.80 -3.48 -2.86
C THR A 90 3.60 -3.14 -4.11
N GLY A 91 4.86 -3.60 -4.22
CA GLY A 91 5.66 -3.53 -5.44
C GLY A 91 4.98 -4.17 -6.67
N ALA A 92 4.06 -5.14 -6.47
CA ALA A 92 3.25 -5.73 -7.53
C ALA A 92 2.38 -4.72 -8.28
N PHE A 93 2.15 -3.52 -7.74
CA PHE A 93 1.47 -2.42 -8.42
C PHE A 93 2.12 -2.09 -9.79
N MET A 94 3.43 -2.23 -9.90
CA MET A 94 4.15 -2.01 -11.16
C MET A 94 3.68 -2.93 -12.29
N LEU A 95 3.16 -4.13 -11.97
CA LEU A 95 2.57 -5.03 -12.97
C LEU A 95 1.29 -4.47 -13.57
N GLY A 96 0.59 -3.56 -12.88
CA GLY A 96 -0.58 -2.86 -13.40
C GLY A 96 -0.27 -2.02 -14.64
N PHE A 97 0.91 -1.40 -14.71
CA PHE A 97 1.35 -0.67 -15.90
C PHE A 97 1.63 -1.62 -17.07
N ALA A 98 2.27 -2.77 -16.80
CA ALA A 98 2.53 -3.78 -17.83
C ALA A 98 1.22 -4.36 -18.35
N LEU A 99 0.31 -4.76 -17.46
CA LEU A 99 -1.00 -5.30 -17.79
C LEU A 99 -1.85 -4.29 -18.58
N GLY A 100 -1.87 -3.03 -18.13
CA GLY A 100 -2.59 -1.96 -18.84
C GLY A 100 -2.09 -1.75 -20.27
N ARG A 101 -0.78 -1.85 -20.49
CA ARG A 101 -0.18 -1.78 -21.83
C ARG A 101 -0.50 -3.01 -22.67
N GLU A 102 -0.44 -4.21 -22.08
CA GLU A 102 -0.66 -5.47 -22.78
C GLU A 102 -2.13 -5.65 -23.22
N LEU A 103 -3.08 -5.14 -22.43
CA LEU A 103 -4.52 -5.23 -22.74
C LEU A 103 -5.03 -4.17 -23.73
N ASN A 104 -4.17 -3.27 -24.22
CA ASN A 104 -4.56 -2.18 -25.10
C ASN A 104 -3.65 -2.09 -26.33
N LYS A 105 -4.13 -1.41 -27.39
CA LYS A 105 -3.32 -1.15 -28.59
C LYS A 105 -2.06 -0.37 -28.24
N ILE A 106 -0.97 -0.69 -28.92
CA ILE A 106 0.33 -0.03 -28.71
C ILE A 106 0.26 1.49 -28.93
N THR A 107 -0.62 1.94 -29.80
CA THR A 107 -0.83 3.36 -30.12
C THR A 107 -1.36 4.17 -28.95
N VAL A 108 -2.06 3.54 -28.00
CA VAL A 108 -2.62 4.19 -26.81
C VAL A 108 -1.88 3.82 -25.51
N ALA A 109 -0.82 3.00 -25.59
CA ALA A 109 -0.10 2.49 -24.42
C ALA A 109 0.40 3.62 -23.50
N ALA A 110 0.95 4.69 -24.04
CA ALA A 110 1.40 5.84 -23.24
C ALA A 110 0.24 6.52 -22.51
N THR A 111 -0.92 6.66 -23.16
CA THR A 111 -2.13 7.24 -22.56
C THR A 111 -2.64 6.38 -21.41
N ILE A 112 -2.64 5.07 -21.57
CA ILE A 112 -3.07 4.12 -20.52
C ILE A 112 -2.13 4.19 -19.30
N ILE A 113 -0.82 4.21 -19.54
CA ILE A 113 0.17 4.37 -18.45
C ILE A 113 -0.05 5.70 -17.72
N ALA A 114 -0.24 6.79 -18.45
CA ALA A 114 -0.51 8.10 -17.87
C ALA A 114 -1.81 8.10 -17.05
N LEU A 115 -2.86 7.44 -17.55
CA LEU A 115 -4.15 7.34 -16.85
C LEU A 115 -4.03 6.56 -15.53
N ILE A 116 -3.33 5.41 -15.53
CA ILE A 116 -3.07 4.61 -14.34
C ILE A 116 -2.29 5.44 -13.30
N ASN A 117 -1.22 6.11 -13.74
CA ASN A 117 -0.41 6.94 -12.85
C ASN A 117 -1.20 8.14 -12.28
N THR A 118 -1.99 8.81 -13.11
CA THR A 118 -2.85 9.92 -12.67
C THR A 118 -3.90 9.44 -11.66
N GLY A 119 -4.50 8.28 -11.92
CA GLY A 119 -5.44 7.64 -10.98
C GLY A 119 -4.81 7.36 -9.62
N ASP A 120 -3.58 6.79 -9.59
CA ASP A 120 -2.85 6.56 -8.34
C ASP A 120 -2.57 7.85 -7.57
N ILE A 121 -2.13 8.90 -8.27
CA ILE A 121 -1.84 10.19 -7.66
C ILE A 121 -3.11 10.82 -7.07
N ILE A 122 -4.21 10.86 -7.82
CA ILE A 122 -5.49 11.40 -7.36
C ILE A 122 -5.99 10.62 -6.15
N PHE A 123 -5.98 9.29 -6.23
CA PHE A 123 -6.42 8.43 -5.14
C PHE A 123 -5.58 8.63 -3.87
N SER A 124 -4.26 8.74 -4.03
CA SER A 124 -3.34 9.03 -2.93
C SER A 124 -3.59 10.43 -2.33
N ALA A 125 -3.81 11.43 -3.17
CA ALA A 125 -4.08 12.81 -2.74
C ALA A 125 -5.40 12.93 -1.96
N LEU A 126 -6.44 12.19 -2.36
CA LEU A 126 -7.72 12.16 -1.66
C LEU A 126 -7.67 11.36 -0.34
N THR A 127 -6.86 10.31 -0.29
CA THR A 127 -6.73 9.46 0.91
C THR A 127 -6.07 10.19 2.07
N GLN A 128 -5.11 11.09 1.82
CA GLN A 128 -4.40 11.82 2.87
C GLN A 128 -5.35 12.68 3.75
N PRO A 129 -6.14 13.60 3.19
CA PRO A 129 -7.08 14.38 3.98
C PRO A 129 -8.21 13.53 4.56
N LEU A 130 -8.59 12.42 3.91
CA LEU A 130 -9.60 11.51 4.43
C LEU A 130 -9.14 10.85 5.72
N ILE A 131 -7.90 10.37 5.81
CA ILE A 131 -7.33 9.84 7.05
C ILE A 131 -7.29 10.93 8.13
N GLY A 132 -6.86 12.15 7.79
CA GLY A 132 -6.88 13.27 8.71
C GLY A 132 -8.29 13.56 9.26
N LYS A 133 -9.29 13.60 8.38
CA LYS A 133 -10.69 13.79 8.79
C LYS A 133 -11.21 12.64 9.67
N LEU A 134 -10.84 11.39 9.37
CA LEU A 134 -11.21 10.24 10.20
C LEU A 134 -10.57 10.32 11.60
N LEU A 135 -9.35 10.80 11.71
CA LEU A 135 -8.70 11.05 13.00
C LEU A 135 -9.44 12.15 13.78
N ASP A 136 -9.75 13.28 13.14
CA ASP A 136 -10.44 14.39 13.78
C ASP A 136 -11.86 14.03 14.22
N THR A 137 -12.59 13.21 13.46
CA THR A 137 -13.95 12.79 13.82
C THR A 137 -14.00 11.87 15.05
N HIS A 138 -12.93 11.14 15.32
CA HIS A 138 -12.81 10.25 16.49
C HIS A 138 -11.98 10.87 17.62
N TRP A 139 -11.53 12.12 17.46
CA TRP A 139 -10.69 12.79 18.44
C TRP A 139 -11.41 13.00 19.77
N GLN A 140 -10.75 12.59 20.87
CA GLN A 140 -11.29 12.67 22.23
C GLN A 140 -10.98 13.99 22.94
N GLY A 141 -10.57 15.02 22.22
CA GLY A 141 -10.33 16.35 22.78
C GLY A 141 -8.99 16.54 23.51
N LYS A 142 -8.06 15.58 23.41
CA LYS A 142 -6.75 15.68 24.10
C LYS A 142 -5.77 16.51 23.29
N LEU A 143 -5.25 17.59 23.90
CA LEU A 143 -4.20 18.44 23.35
C LEU A 143 -2.88 18.22 24.11
N ILE A 144 -1.77 18.08 23.38
CA ILE A 144 -0.42 18.09 23.93
C ILE A 144 0.35 19.22 23.25
N ALA A 145 0.86 20.17 24.04
CA ALA A 145 1.54 21.37 23.52
C ALA A 145 0.74 22.14 22.45
N GLY A 146 -0.61 22.18 22.57
CA GLY A 146 -1.48 22.89 21.62
C GLY A 146 -1.75 22.15 20.31
N VAL A 147 -1.27 20.90 20.16
CA VAL A 147 -1.50 20.05 18.99
C VAL A 147 -2.45 18.91 19.34
N HIS A 148 -3.33 18.52 18.40
CA HIS A 148 -4.19 17.37 18.56
C HIS A 148 -3.36 16.10 18.81
N TYR A 149 -3.62 15.45 19.92
CA TYR A 149 -3.03 14.17 20.27
C TYR A 149 -4.02 13.07 19.92
N PHE A 150 -3.59 12.11 19.13
CA PHE A 150 -4.38 10.95 18.72
C PHE A 150 -3.84 9.68 19.38
N SER A 151 -4.73 8.92 20.01
CA SER A 151 -4.41 7.64 20.61
C SER A 151 -4.22 6.53 19.55
N THR A 152 -3.60 5.42 19.96
CA THR A 152 -3.46 4.22 19.10
C THR A 152 -4.81 3.75 18.53
N THR A 153 -5.91 3.85 19.30
CA THR A 153 -7.23 3.44 18.86
C THR A 153 -7.75 4.33 17.72
N GLU A 154 -7.58 5.65 17.84
CA GLU A 154 -7.97 6.62 16.82
C GLU A 154 -7.17 6.41 15.52
N TYR A 155 -5.85 6.17 15.64
CA TYR A 155 -5.04 5.77 14.47
C TYR A 155 -5.53 4.49 13.82
N ARG A 156 -5.89 3.46 14.59
CA ARG A 156 -6.42 2.19 14.04
C ARG A 156 -7.71 2.40 13.29
N HIS A 157 -8.64 3.17 13.84
CA HIS A 157 -9.89 3.50 13.16
C HIS A 157 -9.64 4.24 11.84
N ALA A 158 -8.79 5.25 11.86
CA ALA A 158 -8.49 6.01 10.64
C ALA A 158 -7.72 5.19 9.58
N LEU A 159 -6.77 4.35 10.00
CA LEU A 159 -5.98 3.51 9.11
C LEU A 159 -6.72 2.27 8.62
N SER A 160 -7.88 1.91 9.21
CA SER A 160 -8.74 0.80 8.74
C SER A 160 -9.15 0.93 7.27
N ILE A 161 -9.14 2.14 6.73
CA ILE A 161 -9.40 2.39 5.31
C ILE A 161 -8.40 1.69 4.39
N LEU A 162 -7.16 1.44 4.84
CA LEU A 162 -6.11 0.81 4.04
C LEU A 162 -6.40 -0.67 3.73
N PRO A 163 -6.71 -1.54 4.73
CA PRO A 163 -7.17 -2.89 4.45
C PRO A 163 -8.42 -2.93 3.56
N ILE A 164 -9.36 -2.00 3.75
CA ILE A 164 -10.57 -1.91 2.91
C ILE A 164 -10.20 -1.63 1.45
N TYR A 165 -9.29 -0.70 1.20
CA TYR A 165 -8.81 -0.39 -0.16
C TYR A 165 -8.12 -1.59 -0.82
N ILE A 166 -7.26 -2.30 -0.07
CA ILE A 166 -6.57 -3.49 -0.61
C ILE A 166 -7.56 -4.62 -0.86
N LEU A 167 -8.55 -4.80 0.02
CA LEU A 167 -9.62 -5.79 -0.18
C LEU A 167 -10.44 -5.45 -1.43
N LEU A 168 -10.81 -4.19 -1.62
CA LEU A 168 -11.50 -3.73 -2.83
C LEU A 168 -10.65 -3.97 -4.08
N ALA A 169 -9.35 -3.63 -4.03
CA ALA A 169 -8.43 -3.89 -5.13
C ALA A 169 -8.32 -5.39 -5.44
N LEU A 170 -8.24 -6.25 -4.40
CA LEU A 170 -8.22 -7.70 -4.55
C LEU A 170 -9.49 -8.21 -5.25
N ILE A 171 -10.67 -7.72 -4.85
CA ILE A 171 -11.94 -8.06 -5.50
C ILE A 171 -11.95 -7.61 -6.95
N LEU A 172 -11.52 -6.37 -7.24
CA LEU A 172 -11.49 -5.84 -8.60
C LEU A 172 -10.54 -6.60 -9.52
N LEU A 173 -9.43 -7.12 -9.00
CA LEU A 173 -8.49 -7.94 -9.77
C LEU A 173 -9.14 -9.21 -10.36
N PHE A 174 -10.18 -9.79 -9.71
CA PHE A 174 -10.90 -10.94 -10.26
C PHE A 174 -11.72 -10.61 -11.51
N PHE A 175 -12.01 -9.35 -11.76
CA PHE A 175 -12.75 -8.91 -12.95
C PHE A 175 -11.83 -8.52 -14.11
N ILE A 176 -10.52 -8.47 -13.89
CA ILE A 176 -9.55 -8.13 -14.93
C ILE A 176 -9.18 -9.38 -15.71
N ARG A 177 -9.02 -9.22 -17.02
CA ARG A 177 -8.60 -10.30 -17.90
C ARG A 177 -7.08 -10.47 -17.86
N GLU A 178 -6.62 -11.75 -17.86
CA GLU A 178 -5.18 -12.05 -17.97
C GLU A 178 -4.68 -11.75 -19.40
N SER A 179 -3.51 -11.14 -19.50
CA SER A 179 -2.85 -10.80 -20.78
C SER A 179 -1.96 -11.93 -21.30
N ASN A 180 -1.56 -12.90 -20.43
CA ASN A 180 -0.54 -13.91 -20.71
C ASN A 180 0.79 -13.31 -21.20
N SER A 181 1.11 -12.11 -20.71
CA SER A 181 2.31 -11.32 -21.09
C SER A 181 2.43 -11.09 -22.60
N GLN A 182 1.32 -11.13 -23.33
CA GLN A 182 1.24 -10.85 -24.76
C GLN A 182 0.37 -9.62 -25.01
N GLN A 183 0.84 -8.77 -25.91
CA GLN A 183 0.04 -7.65 -26.36
C GLN A 183 -1.13 -8.17 -27.21
N LEU A 184 -2.34 -7.77 -26.87
CA LEU A 184 -3.50 -8.11 -27.68
C LEU A 184 -3.45 -7.31 -28.98
N ASP A 185 -3.37 -8.01 -30.10
CA ASP A 185 -3.60 -7.46 -31.44
C ASP A 185 -5.10 -7.20 -31.61
N VAL A 186 -5.54 -6.00 -31.20
CA VAL A 186 -6.96 -5.58 -31.33
C VAL A 186 -7.06 -4.39 -32.28
#